data_066606ae0400c450595acc29d6b17f0b
#
_entry.id   066606ae0400c450595acc29d6b17f0b
#
_cell.length_a   1.000
_cell.length_b   1.000
_cell.length_c   1.000
_cell.angle_alpha   90.00
_cell.angle_beta   90.00
_cell.angle_gamma   90.00
#
_symmetry.space_group_name_H-M   'P 1'
#
loop_
_entity.id
_entity.type
_entity.pdbx_description
1 polymer ?
#
loop_
_entity_poly.entity_id
_entity_poly.type
_entity_poly.pdbx_seq_one_letter_code
_entity_poly.pdbx_strand_id
1 'polypeptide(L)' 'MNREQKLRNLILDRYTSLRRFSIEADIPYSTLMTLLSRDVGGASFDVVIKICKKLQIDPMDIYSDNHFAG' A
#
# COMPACT_ATOMS: atom_id res chain seq x y z
N MET A 1 4.52 14.73 1.08
CA MET A 1 3.93 13.51 0.50
C MET A 1 3.27 12.72 1.62
N ASN A 2 2.01 12.37 1.47
CA ASN A 2 1.30 11.61 2.50
C ASN A 2 1.58 10.11 2.35
N ARG A 3 1.14 9.32 3.32
CA ARG A 3 1.44 7.89 3.33
C ARG A 3 0.78 7.14 2.17
N GLU A 4 -0.39 7.59 1.73
CA GLU A 4 -1.06 6.97 0.59
C GLU A 4 -0.24 7.14 -0.68
N GLN A 5 0.32 8.30 -0.88
CA GLN A 5 1.15 8.56 -2.05
C GLN A 5 2.50 7.85 -1.97
N LYS A 6 3.07 7.75 -0.79
CA LYS A 6 4.30 6.98 -0.60
C LYS A 6 4.07 5.52 -0.96
N LEU A 7 2.95 4.96 -0.50
CA LEU A 7 2.62 3.57 -0.80
C LEU A 7 2.39 3.38 -2.30
N ARG A 8 1.66 4.29 -2.94
CA ARG A 8 1.45 4.23 -4.39
C ARG A 8 2.78 4.24 -5.14
N ASN A 9 3.67 5.15 -4.76
CA ASN A 9 4.97 5.25 -5.43
C ASN A 9 5.80 3.99 -5.22
N LEU A 10 5.76 3.42 -4.03
CA LEU A 10 6.49 2.19 -3.74
C LEU A 10 5.97 1.03 -4.60
N ILE A 11 4.67 0.93 -4.75
CA ILE A 11 4.07 -0.09 -5.60
C ILE A 11 4.51 0.08 -7.05
N LEU A 12 4.41 1.31 -7.56
CA LEU A 12 4.75 1.60 -8.95
C LEU A 12 6.24 1.47 -9.22
N ASP A 13 7.07 1.56 -8.19
CA ASP A 13 8.50 1.36 -8.31
C ASP A 13 8.83 -0.12 -8.57
N ARG A 14 7.99 -1.02 -8.11
CA ARG A 14 8.26 -2.47 -8.19
C ARG A 14 7.37 -3.19 -9.20
N TYR A 15 6.22 -2.62 -9.53
CA TYR A 15 5.24 -3.25 -10.42
C TYR A 15 4.90 -2.28 -11.54
N THR A 16 4.50 -2.84 -12.68
CA THR A 16 4.18 -2.00 -13.85
C THR A 16 2.95 -1.15 -13.63
N SER A 17 2.01 -1.60 -12.81
CA SER A 17 0.78 -0.86 -12.58
C SER A 17 0.15 -1.28 -11.25
N LEU A 18 -0.77 -0.46 -10.77
CA LEU A 18 -1.52 -0.78 -9.56
C LEU A 18 -2.39 -2.02 -9.77
N ARG A 19 -2.94 -2.17 -10.97
CA ARG A 19 -3.75 -3.35 -11.28
C ARG A 19 -2.91 -4.62 -11.20
N ARG A 20 -1.70 -4.59 -11.73
CA ARG A 20 -0.82 -5.75 -11.67
C ARG A 20 -0.52 -6.11 -10.23
N PHE A 21 -0.23 -5.10 -9.41
CA PHE A 21 0.03 -5.34 -7.99
C PHE A 21 -1.19 -5.95 -7.30
N SER A 22 -2.38 -5.46 -7.61
CA SER A 22 -3.60 -5.97 -6.97
C SER A 22 -3.79 -7.46 -7.27
N ILE A 23 -3.51 -7.87 -8.49
CA ILE A 23 -3.61 -9.26 -8.89
C ILE A 23 -2.59 -10.12 -8.13
N GLU A 24 -1.35 -9.67 -8.10
CA GLU A 24 -0.29 -10.45 -7.47
C GLU A 24 -0.40 -10.50 -5.96
N ALA A 25 -0.94 -9.46 -5.35
CA ALA A 25 -1.14 -9.41 -3.90
C ALA A 25 -2.46 -10.03 -3.47
N ASP A 26 -3.27 -10.47 -4.44
CA ASP A 26 -4.58 -11.07 -4.16
C ASP A 26 -5.50 -10.08 -3.42
N ILE A 27 -5.55 -8.86 -3.94
CA ILE A 27 -6.40 -7.80 -3.39
C ILE A 27 -7.30 -7.31 -4.53
N PRO A 28 -8.62 -7.17 -4.29
CA PRO A 28 -9.49 -6.57 -5.30
C PRO A 28 -8.97 -5.19 -5.71
N TYR A 29 -8.96 -4.93 -7.01
CA TYR A 29 -8.45 -3.67 -7.52
C TYR A 29 -9.19 -2.47 -6.91
N SER A 30 -10.52 -2.58 -6.80
CA SER A 30 -11.33 -1.51 -6.22
C SER A 30 -10.95 -1.23 -4.76
N THR A 31 -10.63 -2.29 -4.00
CA THR A 31 -10.19 -2.14 -2.62
C THR A 31 -8.86 -1.40 -2.56
N LEU A 32 -7.92 -1.77 -3.43
CA LEU A 32 -6.62 -1.10 -3.48
C LEU A 32 -6.78 0.37 -3.85
N MET A 33 -7.61 0.67 -4.85
CA MET A 33 -7.82 2.05 -5.28
C MET A 33 -8.48 2.90 -4.20
N THR A 34 -9.46 2.34 -3.48
CA THR A 34 -10.10 3.04 -2.39
C THR A 34 -9.10 3.36 -1.29
N LEU A 35 -8.28 2.39 -0.94
CA LEU A 35 -7.26 2.56 0.09
C LEU A 35 -6.28 3.67 -0.28
N LEU A 36 -5.83 3.68 -1.53
CA LEU A 36 -4.83 4.66 -1.97
C LEU A 36 -5.40 6.06 -2.20
N SER A 37 -6.71 6.17 -2.46
CA SER A 37 -7.30 7.48 -2.70
C SER A 37 -7.95 8.09 -1.46
N ARG A 38 -8.18 7.29 -0.43
CA ARG A 38 -8.83 7.80 0.77
C ARG A 38 -7.91 7.76 1.97
N ASP A 39 -7.80 6.61 2.61
CA ASP A 39 -7.10 6.53 3.88
C ASP A 39 -6.57 5.12 4.12
N VAL A 40 -5.26 5.00 4.11
CA VAL A 40 -4.60 3.75 4.45
C VAL A 40 -4.98 3.29 5.86
N GLY A 41 -5.13 4.24 6.78
CA GLY A 41 -5.49 3.91 8.15
C GLY A 41 -6.86 3.29 8.30
N GLY A 42 -7.75 3.51 7.32
CA GLY A 42 -9.08 2.91 7.33
C GLY A 42 -9.16 1.55 6.67
N ALA A 43 -8.05 1.08 6.09
CA ALA A 43 -8.04 -0.21 5.42
C ALA A 43 -8.10 -1.35 6.43
N SER A 44 -8.65 -2.49 5.99
CA SER A 44 -8.69 -3.65 6.86
C SER A 44 -7.27 -4.17 7.10
N PHE A 45 -7.06 -4.77 8.26
CA PHE A 45 -5.77 -5.29 8.64
C PHE A 45 -5.28 -6.35 7.65
N ASP A 46 -6.20 -7.21 7.17
CA ASP A 46 -5.85 -8.26 6.23
C ASP A 46 -5.27 -7.68 4.93
N VAL A 47 -5.88 -6.62 4.42
CA VAL A 47 -5.40 -5.97 3.19
C VAL A 47 -4.02 -5.38 3.42
N VAL A 48 -3.83 -4.70 4.55
CA VAL A 48 -2.53 -4.10 4.88
C VAL A 48 -1.45 -5.18 4.96
N ILE A 49 -1.75 -6.30 5.60
CA ILE A 49 -0.78 -7.39 5.72
C ILE A 49 -0.43 -7.96 4.34
N LYS A 50 -1.41 -8.13 3.45
CA LYS A 50 -1.14 -8.62 2.10
C LYS A 50 -0.19 -7.68 1.35
N ILE A 51 -0.43 -6.38 1.48
CA ILE A 51 0.43 -5.37 0.84
C ILE A 51 1.85 -5.46 1.40
N CYS A 52 1.97 -5.51 2.72
CA CYS A 52 3.27 -5.53 3.38
C CYS A 52 4.07 -6.78 3.00
N LYS A 53 3.42 -7.92 2.97
CA LYS A 53 4.09 -9.16 2.59
C LYS A 53 4.59 -9.10 1.15
N LYS A 54 3.77 -8.56 0.26
CA LYS A 54 4.13 -8.49 -1.15
C LYS A 54 5.27 -7.52 -1.40
N LEU A 55 5.28 -6.40 -0.69
CA LEU A 55 6.32 -5.38 -0.82
C LEU A 55 7.51 -5.64 0.10
N GLN A 56 7.39 -6.60 1.02
CA GLN A 56 8.43 -6.92 1.99
C GLN A 56 8.79 -5.72 2.86
N ILE A 57 7.75 -5.06 3.37
CA ILE A 57 7.91 -3.92 4.26
C ILE A 57 7.15 -4.17 5.55
N ASP A 58 7.49 -3.38 6.57
CA ASP A 58 6.84 -3.47 7.87
C ASP A 58 5.53 -2.68 7.83
N PRO A 59 4.44 -3.18 8.46
CA PRO A 59 3.20 -2.40 8.53
C PRO A 59 3.37 -0.99 9.09
N MET A 60 4.33 -0.80 9.98
CA MET A 60 4.59 0.54 10.52
C MET A 60 5.07 1.50 9.45
N ASP A 61 5.71 1.01 8.41
CA ASP A 61 6.16 1.84 7.30
C ASP A 61 4.97 2.45 6.55
N ILE A 62 3.82 1.78 6.59
CA ILE A 62 2.60 2.29 5.96
C ILE A 62 1.91 3.31 6.84
N TYR A 63 1.80 3.02 8.14
CA TYR A 63 1.00 3.84 9.04
C TYR A 63 1.72 5.08 9.58
N SER A 64 3.03 5.12 9.52
CA SER A 64 3.80 6.20 10.13
C SER A 64 4.53 7.02 9.08
N ASP A 65 4.09 8.25 8.84
CA ASP A 65 4.79 9.16 7.95
C ASP A 65 6.15 9.55 8.51
N ASN A 66 6.27 9.64 9.83
CA ASN A 66 7.51 10.03 10.49
C ASN A 66 8.59 8.97 10.32
N HIS A 67 8.21 7.73 10.16
CA HIS A 67 9.16 6.65 9.98
C HIS A 67 10.05 6.88 8.77
N PHE A 68 9.46 7.40 7.71
CA PHE A 68 10.20 7.64 6.47
C PHE A 68 11.06 8.90 6.53
N ALA A 69 10.80 9.77 7.49
CA ALA A 69 11.57 10.99 7.66
C ALA A 69 12.83 10.78 8.47
N GLY A 70 12.87 9.69 9.21
CA GLY A 70 14.00 9.39 10.08
C GLY A 70 15.26 8.97 9.36
#